data_3922d2ae2de86e31871d4faccbe4661a
#
_entry.id   3922d2ae2de86e31871d4faccbe4661a
#
_cell.length_a   1.000
_cell.length_b   1.000
_cell.length_c   1.000
_cell.angle_alpha   90.00
_cell.angle_beta   90.00
_cell.angle_gamma   90.00
#
_symmetry.space_group_name_H-M   'P 1'
#
loop_
_entity.id
_entity.type
_entity.pdbx_description
1 polymer ?
#
loop_
_entity_poly.entity_id
_entity_poly.type
_entity_poly.pdbx_seq_one_letter_code
_entity_poly.pdbx_strand_id
1 'polypeptide(L)'
;MLYQTTQTHEDLRAKVREFAEAEIKPIAFMLDKENRFPTEAVKKMGELGLMGLPYDTEYEGAGADALSYAIAVEELARVDGGAGVILSAHTSLGTYPIYAFGNEEQKKKYLPDLCAGRKLGAFGLTEPNAGSDAGGTETTAEDMGDHYLLNGEKIFITNGGEASTYVIFAVTTPGIGTRGISAFIVEKGWEGFTFEEHYDKMGIRSSATCQLNFNNVKVPKENLLGKEGQGFKIAMATLDGGRIGIAAQALGIAQGAYEAAVEYSKERVQFGRPICQQQNIAFKIADMATKLRCARFLVYSAAELKQAHAPYGMESAMAKQYASDIALEVTNDALQIFGGCGYLKGMEVERFYRDAKITTIYEGTNEIQRVVIASHILGKAGKDTSAAPAQQRGPETGARKRQIWKDGSAQEKVEALVASLKKDGHDFTVGIPIDTPITQAERVVSAGQGIGEKKNMKLIEDLAKAAGAAVGSSRPVAETLKYVPLNRYVGMSGQKFKGNLYIACGISGAIQHLKGIKDA
;
A
#
# COMPACT_ATOMS: atom_id res chain seq x y z
N MET A 1 -11.57 22.60 2.36
CA MET A 1 -12.54 23.07 1.35
C MET A 1 -13.69 22.08 1.33
N LEU A 2 -14.92 22.52 1.40
CA LEU A 2 -16.08 21.63 1.25
C LEU A 2 -16.30 21.43 -0.26
N TYR A 3 -16.42 20.17 -0.72
CA TYR A 3 -16.75 19.90 -2.11
C TYR A 3 -18.19 20.39 -2.44
N GLN A 4 -18.40 20.74 -3.70
CA GLN A 4 -19.73 21.01 -4.24
C GLN A 4 -19.91 20.22 -5.54
N THR A 5 -20.91 19.35 -5.58
CA THR A 5 -21.33 18.74 -6.83
C THR A 5 -22.09 19.76 -7.68
N THR A 6 -21.83 19.74 -8.98
CA THR A 6 -22.58 20.52 -9.98
C THR A 6 -23.64 19.66 -10.63
N GLN A 7 -24.52 20.25 -11.44
CA GLN A 7 -25.50 19.49 -12.22
C GLN A 7 -24.79 18.48 -13.15
N THR A 8 -23.66 18.85 -13.73
CA THR A 8 -22.84 17.95 -14.59
C THR A 8 -22.38 16.71 -13.82
N HIS A 9 -21.99 16.86 -12.55
CA HIS A 9 -21.62 15.73 -11.69
C HIS A 9 -22.81 14.81 -11.41
N GLU A 10 -23.98 15.37 -11.13
CA GLU A 10 -25.19 14.57 -10.87
C GLU A 10 -25.71 13.88 -12.14
N ASP A 11 -25.62 14.52 -13.30
CA ASP A 11 -25.95 13.91 -14.59
C ASP A 11 -24.99 12.74 -14.92
N LEU A 12 -23.70 12.93 -14.66
CA LEU A 12 -22.70 11.84 -14.78
C LEU A 12 -23.01 10.69 -13.83
N ARG A 13 -23.29 11.01 -12.56
CA ARG A 13 -23.69 10.02 -11.54
C ARG A 13 -24.90 9.19 -12.03
N ALA A 14 -25.93 9.85 -12.50
CA ALA A 14 -27.13 9.20 -12.99
C ALA A 14 -26.81 8.28 -14.19
N LYS A 15 -26.03 8.75 -15.15
CA LYS A 15 -25.60 7.99 -16.33
C LYS A 15 -24.77 6.75 -15.95
N VAL A 16 -23.80 6.90 -15.04
CA VAL A 16 -22.95 5.76 -14.61
C VAL A 16 -23.77 4.77 -13.79
N ARG A 17 -24.67 5.26 -12.94
CA ARG A 17 -25.58 4.42 -12.16
C ARG A 17 -26.50 3.60 -13.07
N GLU A 18 -27.13 4.23 -14.07
CA GLU A 18 -27.95 3.53 -15.04
C GLU A 18 -27.17 2.44 -15.77
N PHE A 19 -25.98 2.77 -16.23
CA PHE A 19 -25.08 1.79 -16.86
C PHE A 19 -24.75 0.63 -15.93
N ALA A 20 -24.36 0.91 -14.68
CA ALA A 20 -23.97 -0.11 -13.72
C ALA A 20 -25.14 -1.05 -13.37
N GLU A 21 -26.35 -0.53 -13.20
CA GLU A 21 -27.56 -1.33 -12.95
C GLU A 21 -27.98 -2.16 -14.18
N ALA A 22 -27.85 -1.61 -15.39
CA ALA A 22 -28.28 -2.29 -16.61
C ALA A 22 -27.28 -3.35 -17.10
N GLU A 23 -25.98 -3.06 -17.03
CA GLU A 23 -24.95 -3.84 -17.71
C GLU A 23 -24.05 -4.66 -16.77
N ILE A 24 -23.87 -4.23 -15.53
CA ILE A 24 -22.97 -4.90 -14.57
C ILE A 24 -23.75 -5.72 -13.55
N LYS A 25 -24.77 -5.14 -12.94
CA LYS A 25 -25.56 -5.81 -11.87
C LYS A 25 -26.10 -7.18 -12.29
N PRO A 26 -26.69 -7.36 -13.50
CA PRO A 26 -27.25 -8.66 -13.89
C PRO A 26 -26.22 -9.79 -13.99
N ILE A 27 -24.94 -9.45 -14.23
CA ILE A 27 -23.86 -10.42 -14.45
C ILE A 27 -22.90 -10.52 -13.25
N ALA A 28 -22.97 -9.60 -12.28
CA ALA A 28 -22.00 -9.47 -11.18
C ALA A 28 -21.85 -10.78 -10.38
N PHE A 29 -22.94 -11.50 -10.12
CA PHE A 29 -22.89 -12.79 -9.45
C PHE A 29 -22.13 -13.85 -10.26
N MET A 30 -22.35 -13.92 -11.57
CA MET A 30 -21.66 -14.89 -12.43
C MET A 30 -20.18 -14.53 -12.60
N LEU A 31 -19.85 -13.24 -12.69
CA LEU A 31 -18.46 -12.77 -12.73
C LEU A 31 -17.70 -13.18 -11.46
N ASP A 32 -18.31 -12.96 -10.28
CA ASP A 32 -17.73 -13.37 -8.99
C ASP A 32 -17.56 -14.88 -8.91
N LYS A 33 -18.60 -15.65 -9.26
CA LYS A 33 -18.58 -17.12 -9.22
C LYS A 33 -17.51 -17.73 -10.11
N GLU A 34 -17.38 -17.20 -11.34
CA GLU A 34 -16.49 -17.73 -12.38
C GLU A 34 -15.08 -17.13 -12.35
N ASN A 35 -14.80 -16.17 -11.46
CA ASN A 35 -13.54 -15.39 -11.44
C ASN A 35 -13.25 -14.78 -12.82
N ARG A 36 -14.26 -14.19 -13.46
CA ARG A 36 -14.23 -13.81 -14.88
C ARG A 36 -14.22 -12.29 -15.06
N PHE A 37 -13.32 -11.82 -15.93
CA PHE A 37 -13.24 -10.41 -16.33
C PHE A 37 -14.45 -9.99 -17.19
N PRO A 38 -15.06 -8.80 -16.93
CA PRO A 38 -16.25 -8.32 -17.62
C PRO A 38 -15.92 -7.60 -18.94
N THR A 39 -15.32 -8.28 -19.91
CA THR A 39 -14.79 -7.70 -21.16
C THR A 39 -15.80 -6.79 -21.87
N GLU A 40 -17.06 -7.25 -22.02
CA GLU A 40 -18.10 -6.49 -22.69
C GLU A 40 -18.49 -5.22 -21.94
N ALA A 41 -18.57 -5.27 -20.60
CA ALA A 41 -18.87 -4.11 -19.79
C ALA A 41 -17.72 -3.09 -19.85
N VAL A 42 -16.46 -3.55 -19.82
CA VAL A 42 -15.27 -2.67 -19.94
C VAL A 42 -15.24 -1.97 -21.29
N LYS A 43 -15.58 -2.68 -22.39
CA LYS A 43 -15.69 -2.07 -23.70
C LYS A 43 -16.75 -0.96 -23.72
N LYS A 44 -17.94 -1.22 -23.16
CA LYS A 44 -19.01 -0.21 -23.03
C LYS A 44 -18.60 0.97 -22.14
N MET A 45 -17.79 0.75 -21.09
CA MET A 45 -17.22 1.85 -20.29
C MET A 45 -16.36 2.77 -21.16
N GLY A 46 -15.58 2.22 -22.12
CA GLY A 46 -14.84 2.99 -23.11
C GLY A 46 -15.77 3.80 -24.02
N GLU A 47 -16.78 3.16 -24.60
CA GLU A 47 -17.79 3.80 -25.47
C GLU A 47 -18.56 4.94 -24.77
N LEU A 48 -18.73 4.85 -23.45
CA LEU A 48 -19.32 5.89 -22.62
C LEU A 48 -18.33 7.02 -22.24
N GLY A 49 -17.06 6.90 -22.60
CA GLY A 49 -16.00 7.86 -22.27
C GLY A 49 -15.52 7.79 -20.83
N LEU A 50 -15.83 6.73 -20.07
CA LEU A 50 -15.47 6.63 -18.66
C LEU A 50 -13.97 6.41 -18.46
N MET A 51 -13.28 5.74 -19.39
CA MET A 51 -11.87 5.37 -19.26
C MET A 51 -10.93 6.58 -19.29
N GLY A 52 -11.32 7.63 -20.02
CA GLY A 52 -10.55 8.87 -20.15
C GLY A 52 -11.15 10.08 -19.41
N LEU A 53 -11.99 9.89 -18.38
CA LEU A 53 -12.72 10.98 -17.73
C LEU A 53 -11.88 12.22 -17.39
N PRO A 54 -10.74 12.11 -16.65
CA PRO A 54 -10.00 13.30 -16.20
C PRO A 54 -8.92 13.76 -17.20
N TYR A 55 -8.91 13.27 -18.43
CA TYR A 55 -7.87 13.58 -19.41
C TYR A 55 -8.38 14.48 -20.52
N ASP A 56 -7.45 15.26 -21.09
CA ASP A 56 -7.74 16.25 -22.10
C ASP A 56 -8.34 15.62 -23.37
N THR A 57 -9.22 16.38 -24.02
CA THR A 57 -9.87 15.98 -25.29
C THR A 57 -8.89 15.85 -26.45
N GLU A 58 -7.71 16.48 -26.35
CA GLU A 58 -6.58 16.30 -27.27
C GLU A 58 -6.14 14.83 -27.37
N TYR A 59 -6.25 14.07 -26.26
CA TYR A 59 -5.94 12.63 -26.19
C TYR A 59 -7.20 11.75 -26.20
N GLU A 60 -8.29 12.23 -26.75
CA GLU A 60 -9.60 11.55 -26.77
C GLU A 60 -10.16 11.31 -25.34
N GLY A 61 -9.70 12.04 -24.34
CA GLY A 61 -10.28 12.06 -23.01
C GLY A 61 -11.59 12.87 -22.95
N ALA A 62 -12.33 12.75 -21.87
CA ALA A 62 -13.60 13.46 -21.70
C ALA A 62 -13.44 14.91 -21.21
N GLY A 63 -12.26 15.34 -20.80
CA GLY A 63 -11.99 16.69 -20.27
C GLY A 63 -12.73 16.99 -18.98
N ALA A 64 -13.17 15.95 -18.24
CA ALA A 64 -13.86 16.10 -16.96
C ALA A 64 -12.83 16.30 -15.81
N ASP A 65 -13.34 16.54 -14.61
CA ASP A 65 -12.51 16.76 -13.44
C ASP A 65 -12.22 15.48 -12.62
N ALA A 66 -11.39 15.61 -11.61
CA ALA A 66 -11.03 14.51 -10.72
C ALA A 66 -12.22 14.04 -9.84
N LEU A 67 -13.20 14.91 -9.58
CA LEU A 67 -14.41 14.55 -8.85
C LEU A 67 -15.33 13.68 -9.71
N SER A 68 -15.45 13.99 -11.00
CA SER A 68 -16.16 13.17 -11.98
C SER A 68 -15.62 11.73 -12.04
N TYR A 69 -14.28 11.59 -12.04
CA TYR A 69 -13.65 10.28 -11.97
C TYR A 69 -14.00 9.54 -10.66
N ALA A 70 -13.93 10.20 -9.51
CA ALA A 70 -14.24 9.58 -8.24
C ALA A 70 -15.73 9.14 -8.17
N ILE A 71 -16.65 9.93 -8.71
CA ILE A 71 -18.08 9.60 -8.82
C ILE A 71 -18.29 8.36 -9.70
N ALA A 72 -17.59 8.27 -10.84
CA ALA A 72 -17.73 7.12 -11.72
C ALA A 72 -17.25 5.83 -11.05
N VAL A 73 -16.11 5.87 -10.34
CA VAL A 73 -15.60 4.72 -9.58
C VAL A 73 -16.57 4.33 -8.46
N GLU A 74 -17.11 5.30 -7.71
CA GLU A 74 -18.10 5.06 -6.66
C GLU A 74 -19.34 4.34 -7.20
N GLU A 75 -19.94 4.83 -8.29
CA GLU A 75 -21.18 4.27 -8.85
C GLU A 75 -20.98 2.86 -9.45
N LEU A 76 -19.84 2.59 -10.09
CA LEU A 76 -19.50 1.23 -10.54
C LEU A 76 -19.30 0.29 -9.36
N ALA A 77 -18.53 0.71 -8.36
CA ALA A 77 -18.24 -0.10 -7.18
C ALA A 77 -19.45 -0.34 -6.28
N ARG A 78 -20.47 0.53 -6.34
CA ARG A 78 -21.77 0.36 -5.69
C ARG A 78 -22.49 -0.91 -6.13
N VAL A 79 -22.20 -1.36 -7.34
CA VAL A 79 -22.77 -2.57 -7.93
C VAL A 79 -21.77 -3.73 -7.90
N ASP A 80 -20.50 -3.47 -8.26
CA ASP A 80 -19.44 -4.46 -8.32
C ASP A 80 -18.08 -3.83 -8.04
N GLY A 81 -17.46 -4.24 -6.91
CA GLY A 81 -16.17 -3.71 -6.50
C GLY A 81 -15.04 -3.94 -7.52
N GLY A 82 -15.12 -5.03 -8.28
CA GLY A 82 -14.17 -5.33 -9.35
C GLY A 82 -14.31 -4.38 -10.54
N ALA A 83 -15.53 -4.05 -10.98
CA ALA A 83 -15.75 -3.07 -12.04
C ALA A 83 -15.21 -1.68 -11.64
N GLY A 84 -15.41 -1.28 -10.38
CA GLY A 84 -14.86 -0.03 -9.86
C GLY A 84 -13.33 0.00 -9.91
N VAL A 85 -12.64 -1.07 -9.50
CA VAL A 85 -11.16 -1.10 -9.52
C VAL A 85 -10.57 -1.23 -10.92
N ILE A 86 -11.26 -1.87 -11.86
CA ILE A 86 -10.81 -1.92 -13.26
C ILE A 86 -10.66 -0.49 -13.80
N LEU A 87 -11.69 0.35 -13.62
CA LEU A 87 -11.63 1.76 -14.00
C LEU A 87 -10.58 2.51 -13.19
N SER A 88 -10.55 2.32 -11.88
CA SER A 88 -9.60 3.00 -10.99
C SER A 88 -8.15 2.74 -11.38
N ALA A 89 -7.76 1.48 -11.52
CA ALA A 89 -6.39 1.10 -11.87
C ALA A 89 -6.01 1.54 -13.28
N HIS A 90 -6.92 1.41 -14.25
CA HIS A 90 -6.70 1.89 -15.60
C HIS A 90 -6.41 3.40 -15.62
N THR A 91 -7.31 4.19 -15.04
CA THR A 91 -7.24 5.65 -15.13
C THR A 91 -6.10 6.20 -14.25
N SER A 92 -6.08 5.87 -12.94
CA SER A 92 -5.15 6.51 -12.01
C SER A 92 -3.76 5.89 -11.95
N LEU A 93 -3.58 4.64 -12.39
CA LEU A 93 -2.31 3.94 -12.32
C LEU A 93 -1.71 3.63 -13.70
N GLY A 94 -2.51 3.10 -14.63
CA GLY A 94 -2.01 2.74 -15.96
C GLY A 94 -1.83 3.95 -16.89
N THR A 95 -2.79 4.89 -16.88
CA THR A 95 -2.83 6.03 -17.79
C THR A 95 -2.15 7.28 -17.21
N TYR A 96 -2.40 7.60 -15.94
CA TYR A 96 -1.89 8.82 -15.31
C TYR A 96 -0.37 8.99 -15.38
N PRO A 97 0.48 7.99 -15.13
CA PRO A 97 1.93 8.18 -15.22
C PRO A 97 2.39 8.63 -16.61
N ILE A 98 1.76 8.10 -17.68
CA ILE A 98 2.08 8.48 -19.06
C ILE A 98 1.62 9.91 -19.32
N TYR A 99 0.42 10.29 -18.87
CA TYR A 99 -0.10 11.65 -18.97
C TYR A 99 0.78 12.68 -18.24
N ALA A 100 1.19 12.37 -17.00
CA ALA A 100 1.89 13.33 -16.14
C ALA A 100 3.41 13.40 -16.38
N PHE A 101 4.03 12.31 -16.84
CA PHE A 101 5.50 12.20 -16.93
C PHE A 101 6.00 11.79 -18.31
N GLY A 102 5.12 11.42 -19.24
CA GLY A 102 5.46 11.09 -20.61
C GLY A 102 5.87 12.33 -21.40
N ASN A 103 6.79 12.14 -22.35
CA ASN A 103 7.05 13.14 -23.38
C ASN A 103 5.90 13.18 -24.42
N GLU A 104 5.90 14.17 -25.29
CA GLU A 104 4.81 14.35 -26.26
C GLU A 104 4.64 13.17 -27.24
N GLU A 105 5.72 12.48 -27.59
CA GLU A 105 5.67 11.30 -28.45
C GLU A 105 5.00 10.13 -27.73
N GLN A 106 5.38 9.89 -26.48
CA GLN A 106 4.75 8.87 -25.63
C GLN A 106 3.26 9.17 -25.39
N LYS A 107 2.92 10.40 -25.06
CA LYS A 107 1.52 10.82 -24.88
C LYS A 107 0.70 10.57 -26.14
N LYS A 108 1.17 11.04 -27.31
CA LYS A 108 0.48 10.84 -28.60
C LYS A 108 0.37 9.37 -29.00
N LYS A 109 1.36 8.55 -28.63
CA LYS A 109 1.35 7.11 -28.94
C LYS A 109 0.36 6.33 -28.08
N TYR A 110 0.28 6.61 -26.78
CA TYR A 110 -0.42 5.75 -25.84
C TYR A 110 -1.76 6.30 -25.34
N LEU A 111 -1.85 7.61 -25.09
CA LEU A 111 -3.02 8.18 -24.43
C LEU A 111 -4.32 8.07 -25.24
N PRO A 112 -4.35 8.27 -26.56
CA PRO A 112 -5.62 8.19 -27.29
C PRO A 112 -6.33 6.84 -27.15
N ASP A 113 -5.59 5.74 -27.28
CA ASP A 113 -6.16 4.39 -27.11
C ASP A 113 -6.56 4.08 -25.65
N LEU A 114 -5.79 4.58 -24.69
CA LEU A 114 -6.11 4.42 -23.26
C LEU A 114 -7.32 5.26 -22.88
N CYS A 115 -7.37 6.54 -23.23
CA CYS A 115 -8.48 7.44 -22.87
C CYS A 115 -9.80 7.03 -23.53
N ALA A 116 -9.76 6.58 -24.79
CA ALA A 116 -10.94 6.06 -25.47
C ALA A 116 -11.35 4.63 -25.02
N GLY A 117 -10.54 3.97 -24.17
CA GLY A 117 -10.82 2.61 -23.70
C GLY A 117 -10.63 1.51 -24.75
N ARG A 118 -9.96 1.81 -25.87
CA ARG A 118 -9.58 0.79 -26.87
C ARG A 118 -8.49 -0.14 -26.35
N LYS A 119 -7.63 0.39 -25.47
CA LYS A 119 -6.61 -0.35 -24.73
C LYS A 119 -6.76 -0.12 -23.24
N LEU A 120 -6.45 -1.14 -22.45
CA LEU A 120 -6.45 -1.06 -21.01
C LEU A 120 -5.03 -0.84 -20.51
N GLY A 121 -4.87 -0.04 -19.45
CA GLY A 121 -3.60 0.22 -18.76
C GLY A 121 -3.47 -0.53 -17.45
N ALA A 122 -2.24 -0.87 -17.08
CA ALA A 122 -1.88 -1.49 -15.82
C ALA A 122 -0.57 -0.90 -15.24
N PHE A 123 -0.32 -1.18 -13.95
CA PHE A 123 0.78 -0.62 -13.18
C PHE A 123 1.48 -1.72 -12.39
N GLY A 124 2.73 -1.98 -12.72
CA GLY A 124 3.53 -3.05 -12.13
C GLY A 124 4.62 -2.53 -11.20
N LEU A 125 4.30 -2.35 -9.91
CA LEU A 125 5.24 -1.92 -8.88
C LEU A 125 5.62 -3.06 -7.93
N THR A 126 4.61 -3.75 -7.38
CA THR A 126 4.76 -4.74 -6.29
C THR A 126 5.50 -6.00 -6.75
N GLU A 127 6.41 -6.48 -5.91
CA GLU A 127 7.15 -7.72 -6.08
C GLU A 127 7.01 -8.62 -4.85
N PRO A 128 7.40 -9.92 -4.91
CA PRO A 128 7.31 -10.82 -3.77
C PRO A 128 7.97 -10.26 -2.50
N ASN A 129 9.10 -9.57 -2.63
CA ASN A 129 9.85 -9.00 -1.53
C ASN A 129 9.67 -7.48 -1.37
N ALA A 130 8.88 -6.82 -2.24
CA ALA A 130 8.69 -5.36 -2.26
C ALA A 130 7.20 -5.00 -2.35
N GLY A 131 6.49 -5.09 -1.22
CA GLY A 131 5.10 -4.64 -1.06
C GLY A 131 5.03 -3.26 -0.43
N SER A 132 4.78 -3.18 0.89
CA SER A 132 4.79 -1.90 1.63
C SER A 132 6.14 -1.19 1.58
N ASP A 133 7.24 -1.93 1.49
CA ASP A 133 8.57 -1.41 1.16
C ASP A 133 8.79 -1.41 -0.35
N ALA A 134 8.09 -0.52 -1.06
CA ALA A 134 8.18 -0.40 -2.52
C ALA A 134 9.58 0.02 -3.01
N GLY A 135 10.44 0.52 -2.12
CA GLY A 135 11.84 0.84 -2.44
C GLY A 135 12.74 -0.39 -2.57
N GLY A 136 12.27 -1.56 -2.12
CA GLY A 136 12.98 -2.84 -2.21
C GLY A 136 12.85 -3.56 -3.56
N THR A 137 12.45 -2.86 -4.64
CA THR A 137 12.34 -3.41 -6.01
C THR A 137 13.60 -4.18 -6.42
N GLU A 138 13.43 -5.41 -6.89
CA GLU A 138 14.49 -6.32 -7.35
C GLU A 138 14.50 -6.51 -8.87
N THR A 139 13.38 -6.29 -9.58
CA THR A 139 13.32 -6.29 -11.06
C THR A 139 14.35 -5.32 -11.62
N THR A 140 15.17 -5.77 -12.58
CA THR A 140 16.26 -4.99 -13.17
C THR A 140 15.95 -4.55 -14.59
N ALA A 141 16.54 -3.42 -15.02
CA ALA A 141 16.55 -2.96 -16.40
C ALA A 141 17.98 -2.54 -16.75
N GLU A 142 18.73 -3.45 -17.38
CA GLU A 142 20.12 -3.21 -17.78
C GLU A 142 20.17 -2.38 -19.05
N ASP A 143 20.99 -1.33 -19.06
CA ASP A 143 21.21 -0.46 -20.23
C ASP A 143 22.14 -1.15 -21.25
N MET A 144 21.59 -1.53 -22.41
CA MET A 144 22.30 -2.18 -23.51
C MET A 144 22.75 -1.19 -24.61
N GLY A 145 22.58 0.12 -24.39
CA GLY A 145 22.91 1.18 -25.34
C GLY A 145 21.68 1.65 -26.13
N ASP A 146 21.11 0.80 -26.99
CA ASP A 146 19.93 1.11 -27.80
C ASP A 146 18.59 0.71 -27.16
N HIS A 147 18.61 -0.18 -26.16
CA HIS A 147 17.45 -0.62 -25.40
C HIS A 147 17.82 -0.92 -23.95
N TYR A 148 16.80 -1.15 -23.11
CA TYR A 148 16.97 -1.76 -21.78
C TYR A 148 16.58 -3.23 -21.84
N LEU A 149 17.30 -4.08 -21.09
CA LEU A 149 16.98 -5.49 -20.93
C LEU A 149 16.29 -5.68 -19.57
N LEU A 150 14.98 -5.92 -19.58
CA LEU A 150 14.16 -6.03 -18.39
C LEU A 150 14.08 -7.49 -17.92
N ASN A 151 14.39 -7.73 -16.64
CA ASN A 151 14.37 -9.04 -16.00
C ASN A 151 13.78 -8.96 -14.60
N GLY A 152 12.90 -9.91 -14.24
CA GLY A 152 12.27 -9.99 -12.93
C GLY A 152 10.79 -10.35 -12.99
N GLU A 153 10.06 -10.01 -11.92
CA GLU A 153 8.64 -10.31 -11.80
C GLU A 153 7.88 -9.23 -11.05
N LYS A 154 6.58 -9.10 -11.33
CA LYS A 154 5.65 -8.25 -10.58
C LYS A 154 4.44 -9.07 -10.18
N ILE A 155 3.95 -8.91 -8.95
CA ILE A 155 2.82 -9.67 -8.42
C ILE A 155 1.62 -8.76 -8.08
N PHE A 156 0.43 -9.36 -8.03
CA PHE A 156 -0.82 -8.68 -7.70
C PHE A 156 -1.19 -7.52 -8.64
N ILE A 157 -0.88 -7.68 -9.93
CA ILE A 157 -1.08 -6.60 -10.90
C ILE A 157 -2.52 -6.60 -11.39
N THR A 158 -3.26 -5.55 -11.00
CA THR A 158 -4.63 -5.29 -11.47
C THR A 158 -4.64 -4.99 -12.97
N ASN A 159 -5.63 -5.51 -13.67
CA ASN A 159 -5.73 -5.53 -15.13
C ASN A 159 -4.60 -6.35 -15.81
N GLY A 160 -3.79 -7.08 -15.05
CA GLY A 160 -2.75 -7.95 -15.57
C GLY A 160 -3.33 -9.02 -16.48
N GLY A 161 -2.67 -9.30 -17.60
CA GLY A 161 -3.17 -10.20 -18.62
C GLY A 161 -4.22 -9.59 -19.56
N GLU A 162 -5.07 -8.68 -19.09
CA GLU A 162 -6.09 -7.97 -19.89
C GLU A 162 -5.56 -6.66 -20.51
N ALA A 163 -4.71 -5.94 -19.79
CA ALA A 163 -4.12 -4.69 -20.25
C ALA A 163 -3.21 -4.89 -21.48
N SER A 164 -3.13 -3.86 -22.31
CA SER A 164 -2.21 -3.79 -23.46
C SER A 164 -0.97 -2.96 -23.15
N THR A 165 -1.07 -2.02 -22.21
CA THR A 165 -0.01 -1.06 -21.85
C THR A 165 0.25 -1.14 -20.35
N TYR A 166 1.52 -1.27 -19.97
CA TYR A 166 1.95 -1.45 -18.59
C TYR A 166 2.98 -0.38 -18.22
N VAL A 167 2.83 0.24 -17.06
CA VAL A 167 3.89 1.07 -16.47
C VAL A 167 4.63 0.21 -15.44
N ILE A 168 5.89 -0.10 -15.73
CA ILE A 168 6.72 -1.04 -14.95
C ILE A 168 7.89 -0.29 -14.30
N PHE A 169 8.19 -0.62 -13.05
CA PHE A 169 9.30 -0.05 -12.29
C PHE A 169 10.40 -1.09 -12.12
N ALA A 170 11.64 -0.69 -12.45
CA ALA A 170 12.80 -1.56 -12.38
C ALA A 170 14.06 -0.79 -11.98
N VAL A 171 15.04 -1.51 -11.43
CA VAL A 171 16.34 -0.97 -11.03
C VAL A 171 17.24 -0.83 -12.25
N THR A 172 17.60 0.40 -12.59
CA THR A 172 18.61 0.72 -13.63
C THR A 172 20.00 0.92 -13.03
N THR A 173 20.07 1.43 -11.78
CA THR A 173 21.36 1.66 -11.10
C THR A 173 21.34 1.01 -9.72
N PRO A 174 21.91 -0.20 -9.58
CA PRO A 174 21.95 -0.90 -8.28
C PRO A 174 22.75 -0.15 -7.21
N GLY A 175 22.38 -0.36 -5.95
CA GLY A 175 23.16 0.10 -4.79
C GLY A 175 22.88 1.55 -4.33
N ILE A 176 22.09 2.33 -5.07
CA ILE A 176 21.75 3.71 -4.69
C ILE A 176 20.31 3.89 -4.17
N GLY A 177 19.66 2.76 -3.81
CA GLY A 177 18.30 2.71 -3.26
C GLY A 177 17.25 3.23 -4.24
N THR A 178 16.24 3.94 -3.75
CA THR A 178 15.11 4.42 -4.55
C THR A 178 15.49 5.34 -5.72
N ARG A 179 16.68 5.94 -5.68
CA ARG A 179 17.22 6.76 -6.78
C ARG A 179 17.71 5.94 -7.97
N GLY A 180 17.88 4.63 -7.79
CA GLY A 180 18.24 3.71 -8.87
C GLY A 180 17.05 3.10 -9.59
N ILE A 181 15.82 3.43 -9.21
CA ILE A 181 14.59 2.88 -9.82
C ILE A 181 14.11 3.81 -10.93
N SER A 182 13.84 3.23 -12.10
CA SER A 182 13.29 3.89 -13.28
C SER A 182 11.92 3.33 -13.63
N ALA A 183 11.15 4.06 -14.43
CA ALA A 183 9.83 3.66 -14.92
C ALA A 183 9.85 3.44 -16.43
N PHE A 184 9.13 2.44 -16.90
CA PHE A 184 9.09 2.05 -18.30
C PHE A 184 7.66 1.81 -18.77
N ILE A 185 7.36 2.16 -20.02
CA ILE A 185 6.14 1.76 -20.70
C ILE A 185 6.42 0.46 -21.44
N VAL A 186 5.73 -0.62 -21.06
CA VAL A 186 5.89 -1.97 -21.65
C VAL A 186 4.58 -2.38 -22.30
N GLU A 187 4.66 -2.98 -23.48
CA GLU A 187 3.48 -3.38 -24.25
C GLU A 187 3.27 -4.90 -24.19
N LYS A 188 2.02 -5.34 -24.06
CA LYS A 188 1.66 -6.76 -24.17
C LYS A 188 2.08 -7.33 -25.53
N GLY A 189 2.61 -8.54 -25.51
CA GLY A 189 3.05 -9.25 -26.73
C GLY A 189 4.54 -9.09 -27.04
N TRP A 190 5.29 -8.30 -26.27
CA TRP A 190 6.75 -8.29 -26.43
C TRP A 190 7.36 -9.62 -25.99
N GLU A 191 8.38 -10.07 -26.74
CA GLU A 191 9.10 -11.31 -26.45
C GLU A 191 9.66 -11.30 -25.01
N GLY A 192 9.45 -12.40 -24.28
CA GLY A 192 9.88 -12.54 -22.89
C GLY A 192 8.95 -11.91 -21.84
N PHE A 193 7.91 -11.17 -22.25
CA PHE A 193 6.89 -10.64 -21.35
C PHE A 193 5.71 -11.59 -21.29
N THR A 194 5.52 -12.26 -20.15
CA THR A 194 4.50 -13.30 -19.96
C THR A 194 3.68 -13.06 -18.68
N PHE A 195 2.58 -13.78 -18.57
CA PHE A 195 1.58 -13.62 -17.52
C PHE A 195 1.25 -14.98 -16.93
N GLU A 196 1.11 -15.05 -15.60
CA GLU A 196 0.53 -16.21 -14.93
C GLU A 196 -1.01 -16.16 -14.99
N GLU A 197 -1.65 -17.26 -14.59
CA GLU A 197 -3.10 -17.30 -14.43
C GLU A 197 -3.60 -16.25 -13.42
N HIS A 198 -4.84 -15.79 -13.59
CA HIS A 198 -5.46 -14.87 -12.66
C HIS A 198 -5.62 -15.51 -11.29
N TYR A 199 -5.22 -14.78 -10.25
CA TYR A 199 -5.36 -15.25 -8.86
C TYR A 199 -6.83 -15.53 -8.51
N ASP A 200 -7.08 -16.65 -7.84
CA ASP A 200 -8.35 -16.95 -7.21
C ASP A 200 -8.47 -16.17 -5.89
N LYS A 201 -9.11 -15.01 -5.96
CA LYS A 201 -9.16 -14.04 -4.85
C LYS A 201 -10.39 -14.23 -3.96
N MET A 202 -10.31 -13.76 -2.74
CA MET A 202 -11.43 -13.70 -1.79
C MET A 202 -12.58 -12.84 -2.31
N GLY A 203 -12.29 -11.67 -2.88
CA GLY A 203 -13.25 -10.68 -3.40
C GLY A 203 -12.72 -10.01 -4.67
N ILE A 204 -13.48 -9.04 -5.17
CA ILE A 204 -13.23 -8.35 -6.45
C ILE A 204 -12.89 -9.33 -7.59
N ARG A 205 -13.58 -10.47 -7.63
CA ARG A 205 -13.26 -11.60 -8.50
C ARG A 205 -13.52 -11.29 -9.98
N SER A 206 -14.33 -10.28 -10.25
CA SER A 206 -14.54 -9.72 -11.60
C SER A 206 -13.35 -8.90 -12.12
N SER A 207 -12.38 -8.53 -11.27
CA SER A 207 -11.16 -7.84 -11.68
C SER A 207 -10.03 -8.83 -11.94
N ALA A 208 -9.42 -8.78 -13.12
CA ALA A 208 -8.22 -9.54 -13.43
C ALA A 208 -7.04 -9.08 -12.57
N THR A 209 -6.33 -10.03 -11.98
CA THR A 209 -5.14 -9.76 -11.18
C THR A 209 -4.19 -10.94 -11.34
N CYS A 210 -2.97 -10.72 -11.83
CA CYS A 210 -2.01 -11.80 -12.06
C CYS A 210 -0.57 -11.36 -11.75
N GLN A 211 0.34 -12.32 -11.85
CA GLN A 211 1.78 -12.09 -11.87
C GLN A 211 2.22 -11.78 -13.30
N LEU A 212 3.18 -10.87 -13.41
CA LEU A 212 3.90 -10.52 -14.65
C LEU A 212 5.32 -11.06 -14.56
N ASN A 213 5.81 -11.70 -15.60
CA ASN A 213 7.18 -12.21 -15.68
C ASN A 213 7.93 -11.54 -16.84
N PHE A 214 9.15 -11.13 -16.57
CA PHE A 214 10.05 -10.50 -17.53
C PHE A 214 11.31 -11.35 -17.67
N ASN A 215 11.55 -11.90 -18.86
CA ASN A 215 12.73 -12.70 -19.17
C ASN A 215 13.41 -12.12 -20.41
N ASN A 216 14.42 -11.29 -20.18
CA ASN A 216 15.18 -10.59 -21.22
C ASN A 216 14.27 -9.76 -22.17
N VAL A 217 13.27 -9.09 -21.61
CA VAL A 217 12.37 -8.23 -22.39
C VAL A 217 13.13 -7.00 -22.88
N LYS A 218 13.19 -6.82 -24.19
CA LYS A 218 13.82 -5.66 -24.82
C LYS A 218 12.87 -4.46 -24.78
N VAL A 219 13.19 -3.47 -23.98
CA VAL A 219 12.43 -2.24 -23.85
C VAL A 219 13.17 -1.11 -24.58
N PRO A 220 12.62 -0.55 -25.66
CA PRO A 220 13.24 0.55 -26.40
C PRO A 220 13.54 1.74 -25.52
N LYS A 221 14.59 2.51 -25.83
CA LYS A 221 15.00 3.71 -25.04
C LYS A 221 13.88 4.75 -24.95
N GLU A 222 13.13 4.92 -26.00
CA GLU A 222 11.99 5.83 -26.06
C GLU A 222 10.84 5.45 -25.12
N ASN A 223 10.85 4.23 -24.57
CA ASN A 223 9.86 3.77 -23.61
C ASN A 223 10.26 4.03 -22.15
N LEU A 224 11.43 4.63 -21.88
CA LEU A 224 11.77 5.15 -20.55
C LEU A 224 10.81 6.31 -20.22
N LEU A 225 10.04 6.16 -19.15
CA LEU A 225 9.08 7.18 -18.70
C LEU A 225 9.76 8.17 -17.75
N GLY A 226 9.76 9.44 -18.13
CA GLY A 226 10.47 10.49 -17.43
C GLY A 226 11.99 10.40 -17.65
N LYS A 227 12.78 10.36 -16.58
CA LYS A 227 14.25 10.22 -16.61
C LYS A 227 14.68 9.01 -15.79
N GLU A 228 15.84 8.45 -16.13
CA GLU A 228 16.45 7.39 -15.33
C GLU A 228 16.62 7.83 -13.87
N GLY A 229 16.33 6.91 -12.95
CA GLY A 229 16.36 7.17 -11.50
C GLY A 229 15.15 7.94 -10.94
N GLN A 230 14.17 8.32 -11.76
CA GLN A 230 12.95 8.99 -11.30
C GLN A 230 11.75 8.05 -11.06
N GLY A 231 11.91 6.76 -11.29
CA GLY A 231 10.80 5.79 -11.20
C GLY A 231 10.09 5.80 -9.85
N PHE A 232 10.83 5.81 -8.75
CA PHE A 232 10.22 5.84 -7.41
C PHE A 232 9.41 7.13 -7.16
N LYS A 233 9.89 8.28 -7.64
CA LYS A 233 9.14 9.54 -7.57
C LYS A 233 7.85 9.48 -8.38
N ILE A 234 7.91 8.92 -9.59
CA ILE A 234 6.74 8.70 -10.45
C ILE A 234 5.74 7.76 -9.76
N ALA A 235 6.22 6.65 -9.19
CA ALA A 235 5.38 5.71 -8.45
C ALA A 235 4.62 6.37 -7.29
N MET A 236 5.32 7.14 -6.45
CA MET A 236 4.71 7.79 -5.28
C MET A 236 3.67 8.85 -5.71
N ALA A 237 3.98 9.67 -6.71
CA ALA A 237 3.04 10.66 -7.25
C ALA A 237 1.78 10.00 -7.87
N THR A 238 1.97 8.85 -8.51
CA THR A 238 0.87 8.04 -9.07
C THR A 238 -0.03 7.49 -7.97
N LEU A 239 0.55 6.91 -6.92
CA LEU A 239 -0.17 6.33 -5.79
C LEU A 239 -0.94 7.39 -4.99
N ASP A 240 -0.46 8.64 -4.89
CA ASP A 240 -1.23 9.71 -4.26
C ASP A 240 -2.58 9.93 -4.96
N GLY A 241 -2.61 9.87 -6.30
CA GLY A 241 -3.84 9.92 -7.09
C GLY A 241 -4.69 8.65 -7.02
N GLY A 242 -4.04 7.49 -7.02
CA GLY A 242 -4.67 6.18 -6.95
C GLY A 242 -5.48 5.97 -5.67
N ARG A 243 -4.98 6.49 -4.53
CA ARG A 243 -5.69 6.44 -3.24
C ARG A 243 -7.10 7.04 -3.30
N ILE A 244 -7.32 8.09 -4.10
CA ILE A 244 -8.66 8.67 -4.30
C ILE A 244 -9.58 7.65 -4.98
N GLY A 245 -9.09 6.94 -6.00
CA GLY A 245 -9.84 5.89 -6.69
C GLY A 245 -10.23 4.73 -5.77
N ILE A 246 -9.28 4.24 -4.94
CA ILE A 246 -9.58 3.17 -3.97
C ILE A 246 -10.52 3.65 -2.86
N ALA A 247 -10.40 4.89 -2.42
CA ALA A 247 -11.34 5.47 -1.47
C ALA A 247 -12.75 5.57 -2.04
N ALA A 248 -12.89 5.96 -3.32
CA ALA A 248 -14.16 5.98 -4.04
C ALA A 248 -14.74 4.57 -4.24
N GLN A 249 -13.88 3.58 -4.57
CA GLN A 249 -14.29 2.18 -4.66
C GLN A 249 -14.82 1.65 -3.31
N ALA A 250 -14.08 1.87 -2.23
CA ALA A 250 -14.50 1.45 -0.89
C ALA A 250 -15.83 2.09 -0.48
N LEU A 251 -15.99 3.39 -0.77
CA LEU A 251 -17.23 4.12 -0.56
C LEU A 251 -18.38 3.52 -1.38
N GLY A 252 -18.16 3.19 -2.65
CA GLY A 252 -19.14 2.57 -3.53
C GLY A 252 -19.60 1.21 -3.02
N ILE A 253 -18.65 0.31 -2.67
CA ILE A 253 -18.96 -1.00 -2.08
C ILE A 253 -19.82 -0.85 -0.81
N ALA A 254 -19.44 0.07 0.07
CA ALA A 254 -20.19 0.35 1.30
C ALA A 254 -21.58 0.92 1.01
N GLN A 255 -21.71 1.79 0.00
CA GLN A 255 -22.98 2.37 -0.42
C GLN A 255 -23.93 1.29 -0.96
N GLY A 256 -23.45 0.38 -1.81
CA GLY A 256 -24.24 -0.74 -2.33
C GLY A 256 -24.74 -1.66 -1.22
N ALA A 257 -23.86 -2.03 -0.29
CA ALA A 257 -24.23 -2.83 0.86
C ALA A 257 -25.27 -2.16 1.77
N TYR A 258 -25.11 -0.85 1.99
CA TYR A 258 -26.07 -0.05 2.75
C TYR A 258 -27.44 0.00 2.07
N GLU A 259 -27.51 0.29 0.77
CA GLU A 259 -28.77 0.33 0.01
C GLU A 259 -29.51 -0.99 0.07
N ALA A 260 -28.80 -2.11 -0.16
CA ALA A 260 -29.37 -3.45 -0.04
C ALA A 260 -29.91 -3.73 1.37
N ALA A 261 -29.18 -3.36 2.42
CA ALA A 261 -29.60 -3.57 3.81
C ALA A 261 -30.85 -2.73 4.16
N VAL A 262 -30.90 -1.48 3.67
CA VAL A 262 -32.08 -0.60 3.89
C VAL A 262 -33.33 -1.21 3.26
N GLU A 263 -33.28 -1.63 1.99
CA GLU A 263 -34.45 -2.22 1.32
C GLU A 263 -34.85 -3.54 1.96
N TYR A 264 -33.91 -4.46 2.18
CA TYR A 264 -34.21 -5.71 2.86
C TYR A 264 -34.87 -5.49 4.24
N SER A 265 -34.40 -4.50 5.01
CA SER A 265 -34.94 -4.22 6.35
C SER A 265 -36.39 -3.72 6.35
N LYS A 266 -36.83 -3.09 5.26
CA LYS A 266 -38.21 -2.63 5.06
C LYS A 266 -39.15 -3.78 4.68
N GLU A 267 -38.64 -4.77 3.94
CA GLU A 267 -39.42 -5.88 3.42
C GLU A 267 -39.47 -7.07 4.39
N ARG A 268 -38.35 -7.38 5.05
CA ARG A 268 -38.25 -8.53 5.97
C ARG A 268 -39.08 -8.31 7.22
N VAL A 269 -40.04 -9.20 7.47
CA VAL A 269 -40.90 -9.17 8.65
C VAL A 269 -40.45 -10.20 9.68
N GLN A 270 -40.21 -9.78 10.91
CA GLN A 270 -40.04 -10.61 12.10
C GLN A 270 -40.73 -9.99 13.30
N PHE A 271 -41.19 -10.79 14.25
CA PHE A 271 -41.98 -10.30 15.40
C PHE A 271 -43.19 -9.47 14.98
N GLY A 272 -43.83 -9.85 13.85
CA GLY A 272 -45.05 -9.22 13.33
C GLY A 272 -44.87 -7.86 12.66
N ARG A 273 -43.65 -7.36 12.40
CA ARG A 273 -43.38 -6.08 11.78
C ARG A 273 -42.07 -6.08 10.97
N PRO A 274 -41.89 -5.14 10.01
CA PRO A 274 -40.62 -4.96 9.32
C PRO A 274 -39.46 -4.80 10.30
N ILE A 275 -38.31 -5.40 10.00
CA ILE A 275 -37.17 -5.42 10.93
C ILE A 275 -36.55 -4.01 11.09
N CYS A 276 -36.71 -3.09 10.14
CA CYS A 276 -36.31 -1.68 10.28
C CYS A 276 -37.00 -0.98 11.46
N GLN A 277 -38.14 -1.48 11.96
CA GLN A 277 -38.82 -0.96 13.14
C GLN A 277 -38.21 -1.47 14.46
N GLN A 278 -37.24 -2.39 14.40
CA GLN A 278 -36.46 -2.77 15.57
C GLN A 278 -35.36 -1.72 15.81
N GLN A 279 -35.29 -1.18 17.04
CA GLN A 279 -34.41 -0.05 17.36
C GLN A 279 -32.93 -0.33 17.00
N ASN A 280 -32.43 -1.54 17.26
CA ASN A 280 -31.06 -1.90 16.93
C ASN A 280 -30.78 -1.84 15.41
N ILE A 281 -31.72 -2.31 14.58
CA ILE A 281 -31.59 -2.25 13.11
C ILE A 281 -31.63 -0.80 12.64
N ALA A 282 -32.58 0.00 13.16
CA ALA A 282 -32.67 1.44 12.83
C ALA A 282 -31.38 2.18 13.19
N PHE A 283 -30.77 1.90 14.33
CA PHE A 283 -29.51 2.51 14.76
C PHE A 283 -28.34 2.11 13.85
N LYS A 284 -28.21 0.83 13.50
CA LYS A 284 -27.19 0.38 12.52
C LYS A 284 -27.32 1.15 11.20
N ILE A 285 -28.53 1.27 10.66
CA ILE A 285 -28.79 2.02 9.41
C ILE A 285 -28.37 3.49 9.56
N ALA A 286 -28.69 4.14 10.68
CA ALA A 286 -28.31 5.53 10.93
C ALA A 286 -26.79 5.70 11.03
N ASP A 287 -26.09 4.77 11.71
CA ASP A 287 -24.62 4.78 11.83
C ASP A 287 -23.95 4.56 10.48
N MET A 288 -24.44 3.58 9.69
CA MET A 288 -23.97 3.33 8.32
C MET A 288 -24.11 4.58 7.44
N ALA A 289 -25.27 5.23 7.45
CA ALA A 289 -25.52 6.47 6.70
C ALA A 289 -24.56 7.59 7.08
N THR A 290 -24.31 7.76 8.38
CA THR A 290 -23.36 8.77 8.90
C THR A 290 -21.94 8.50 8.44
N LYS A 291 -21.46 7.26 8.57
CA LYS A 291 -20.12 6.83 8.12
C LYS A 291 -19.92 7.06 6.63
N LEU A 292 -20.90 6.67 5.80
CA LEU A 292 -20.87 6.88 4.34
C LEU A 292 -20.76 8.37 4.00
N ARG A 293 -21.51 9.21 4.68
CA ARG A 293 -21.46 10.66 4.45
C ARG A 293 -20.11 11.25 4.80
N CYS A 294 -19.53 10.85 5.93
CA CYS A 294 -18.17 11.27 6.32
C CYS A 294 -17.11 10.80 5.32
N ALA A 295 -17.18 9.55 4.86
CA ALA A 295 -16.27 9.02 3.86
C ALA A 295 -16.37 9.79 2.54
N ARG A 296 -17.58 10.07 2.07
CA ARG A 296 -17.81 10.86 0.84
C ARG A 296 -17.22 12.25 0.94
N PHE A 297 -17.34 12.93 2.08
CA PHE A 297 -16.69 14.22 2.31
C PHE A 297 -15.17 14.15 2.13
N LEU A 298 -14.52 13.13 2.68
CA LEU A 298 -13.07 12.96 2.55
C LEU A 298 -12.66 12.65 1.12
N VAL A 299 -13.35 11.72 0.45
CA VAL A 299 -13.04 11.30 -0.92
C VAL A 299 -13.18 12.47 -1.89
N TYR A 300 -14.30 13.17 -1.85
CA TYR A 300 -14.60 14.25 -2.77
C TYR A 300 -13.73 15.49 -2.50
N SER A 301 -13.43 15.79 -1.22
CA SER A 301 -12.48 16.86 -0.89
C SER A 301 -11.07 16.58 -1.41
N ALA A 302 -10.60 15.32 -1.35
CA ALA A 302 -9.31 14.95 -1.90
C ALA A 302 -9.28 15.07 -3.45
N ALA A 303 -10.39 14.73 -4.12
CA ALA A 303 -10.53 14.89 -5.57
C ALA A 303 -10.51 16.37 -5.98
N GLU A 304 -11.22 17.24 -5.25
CA GLU A 304 -11.22 18.70 -5.47
C GLU A 304 -9.83 19.31 -5.29
N LEU A 305 -9.09 18.91 -4.26
CA LEU A 305 -7.71 19.37 -4.05
C LEU A 305 -6.79 18.96 -5.20
N LYS A 306 -6.92 17.71 -5.68
CA LYS A 306 -6.18 17.23 -6.86
C LYS A 306 -6.52 18.07 -8.09
N GLN A 307 -7.79 18.36 -8.35
CA GLN A 307 -8.23 19.19 -9.47
C GLN A 307 -7.68 20.62 -9.37
N ALA A 308 -7.64 21.17 -8.16
CA ALA A 308 -7.08 22.49 -7.90
C ALA A 308 -5.54 22.55 -7.95
N HIS A 309 -4.86 21.45 -8.27
CA HIS A 309 -3.40 21.31 -8.20
C HIS A 309 -2.81 21.70 -6.84
N ALA A 310 -3.60 21.61 -5.78
CA ALA A 310 -3.16 21.81 -4.41
C ALA A 310 -2.49 20.53 -3.86
N PRO A 311 -1.66 20.62 -2.80
CA PRO A 311 -1.18 19.42 -2.10
C PRO A 311 -2.36 18.59 -1.59
N TYR A 312 -2.41 17.30 -1.93
CA TYR A 312 -3.52 16.40 -1.57
C TYR A 312 -3.07 15.02 -1.05
N GLY A 313 -1.76 14.79 -0.93
CA GLY A 313 -1.22 13.49 -0.52
C GLY A 313 -1.70 13.05 0.87
N MET A 314 -1.82 13.98 1.83
CA MET A 314 -2.36 13.69 3.16
C MET A 314 -3.86 13.40 3.10
N GLU A 315 -4.62 14.21 2.39
CA GLU A 315 -6.07 14.09 2.26
C GLU A 315 -6.48 12.82 1.50
N SER A 316 -5.74 12.45 0.46
CA SER A 316 -5.96 11.18 -0.25
C SER A 316 -5.68 9.96 0.64
N ALA A 317 -4.65 10.03 1.48
CA ALA A 317 -4.36 8.99 2.47
C ALA A 317 -5.43 8.90 3.55
N MET A 318 -5.95 10.04 4.05
CA MET A 318 -7.08 10.10 5.00
C MET A 318 -8.36 9.52 4.37
N ALA A 319 -8.67 9.90 3.13
CA ALA A 319 -9.83 9.41 2.41
C ALA A 319 -9.77 7.89 2.23
N LYS A 320 -8.62 7.36 1.77
CA LYS A 320 -8.43 5.92 1.55
C LYS A 320 -8.52 5.14 2.87
N GLN A 321 -7.84 5.60 3.90
CA GLN A 321 -7.84 4.93 5.20
C GLN A 321 -9.25 4.90 5.80
N TYR A 322 -9.96 6.02 5.85
CA TYR A 322 -11.26 6.09 6.46
C TYR A 322 -12.33 5.35 5.64
N ALA A 323 -12.40 5.58 4.32
CA ALA A 323 -13.38 4.92 3.46
C ALA A 323 -13.25 3.40 3.48
N SER A 324 -12.02 2.86 3.48
CA SER A 324 -11.78 1.42 3.52
C SER A 324 -12.05 0.81 4.91
N ASP A 325 -11.75 1.52 6.00
CA ASP A 325 -12.08 1.05 7.36
C ASP A 325 -13.62 0.97 7.52
N ILE A 326 -14.36 2.02 7.12
CA ILE A 326 -15.83 2.02 7.24
C ILE A 326 -16.50 1.07 6.24
N ALA A 327 -15.89 0.77 5.11
CA ALA A 327 -16.43 -0.19 4.17
C ALA A 327 -16.55 -1.59 4.79
N LEU A 328 -15.55 -2.01 5.57
CA LEU A 328 -15.62 -3.26 6.33
C LEU A 328 -16.72 -3.22 7.40
N GLU A 329 -16.86 -2.09 8.11
CA GLU A 329 -17.88 -1.96 9.15
C GLU A 329 -19.30 -1.98 8.55
N VAL A 330 -19.52 -1.20 7.48
CA VAL A 330 -20.82 -1.09 6.80
C VAL A 330 -21.22 -2.40 6.13
N THR A 331 -20.30 -3.06 5.43
CA THR A 331 -20.60 -4.36 4.79
C THR A 331 -20.86 -5.46 5.81
N ASN A 332 -20.15 -5.44 6.96
CA ASN A 332 -20.42 -6.35 8.08
C ASN A 332 -21.82 -6.11 8.67
N ASP A 333 -22.19 -4.86 8.90
CA ASP A 333 -23.52 -4.54 9.45
C ASP A 333 -24.64 -4.83 8.45
N ALA A 334 -24.43 -4.61 7.16
CA ALA A 334 -25.35 -4.98 6.10
C ALA A 334 -25.59 -6.50 6.08
N LEU A 335 -24.51 -7.30 6.07
CA LEU A 335 -24.58 -8.75 6.13
C LEU A 335 -25.31 -9.22 7.40
N GLN A 336 -25.04 -8.60 8.55
CA GLN A 336 -25.70 -8.90 9.82
C GLN A 336 -27.20 -8.60 9.78
N ILE A 337 -27.64 -7.52 9.10
CA ILE A 337 -29.06 -7.19 8.91
C ILE A 337 -29.78 -8.25 8.09
N PHE A 338 -29.14 -8.81 7.06
CA PHE A 338 -29.68 -9.93 6.26
C PHE A 338 -29.75 -11.24 7.05
N GLY A 339 -28.96 -11.38 8.13
CA GLY A 339 -28.90 -12.59 8.93
C GLY A 339 -28.42 -13.80 8.11
N GLY A 340 -29.02 -14.98 8.35
CA GLY A 340 -28.62 -16.21 7.65
C GLY A 340 -28.73 -16.13 6.12
N CYS A 341 -29.68 -15.36 5.59
CA CYS A 341 -29.80 -15.15 4.14
C CYS A 341 -28.55 -14.45 3.57
N GLY A 342 -28.02 -13.43 4.26
CA GLY A 342 -26.84 -12.70 3.83
C GLY A 342 -25.55 -13.54 3.82
N TYR A 343 -25.53 -14.67 4.51
CA TYR A 343 -24.38 -15.56 4.58
C TYR A 343 -24.31 -16.59 3.41
N LEU A 344 -25.33 -16.60 2.56
CA LEU A 344 -25.41 -17.52 1.43
C LEU A 344 -24.73 -16.93 0.20
N LYS A 345 -23.94 -17.76 -0.50
CA LYS A 345 -23.38 -17.41 -1.82
C LYS A 345 -24.49 -17.02 -2.79
N GLY A 346 -24.29 -15.94 -3.52
CA GLY A 346 -25.26 -15.38 -4.45
C GLY A 346 -26.06 -14.20 -3.91
N MET A 347 -25.96 -13.93 -2.61
CA MET A 347 -26.47 -12.68 -2.04
C MET A 347 -25.43 -11.58 -2.23
N GLU A 348 -25.88 -10.40 -2.68
CA GLU A 348 -24.93 -9.30 -2.97
C GLU A 348 -24.15 -8.82 -1.73
N VAL A 349 -24.75 -8.86 -0.54
CA VAL A 349 -24.10 -8.39 0.70
C VAL A 349 -22.90 -9.26 1.11
N GLU A 350 -22.91 -10.59 0.83
CA GLU A 350 -21.74 -11.42 1.12
C GLU A 350 -20.59 -11.12 0.17
N ARG A 351 -20.88 -10.78 -1.10
CA ARG A 351 -19.90 -10.36 -2.08
C ARG A 351 -19.30 -9.01 -1.68
N PHE A 352 -20.12 -8.01 -1.34
CA PHE A 352 -19.65 -6.72 -0.87
C PHE A 352 -18.73 -6.84 0.36
N TYR A 353 -19.05 -7.74 1.30
CA TYR A 353 -18.20 -7.99 2.47
C TYR A 353 -16.82 -8.53 2.07
N ARG A 354 -16.76 -9.46 1.12
CA ARG A 354 -15.48 -9.99 0.60
C ARG A 354 -14.71 -8.94 -0.19
N ASP A 355 -15.40 -8.18 -1.03
CA ASP A 355 -14.81 -7.13 -1.87
C ASP A 355 -14.24 -5.98 -1.03
N ALA A 356 -14.92 -5.60 0.06
CA ALA A 356 -14.46 -4.52 0.93
C ALA A 356 -13.08 -4.80 1.54
N LYS A 357 -12.74 -6.07 1.81
CA LYS A 357 -11.49 -6.42 2.52
C LYS A 357 -10.24 -5.94 1.81
N ILE A 358 -10.16 -6.04 0.49
CA ILE A 358 -8.96 -5.66 -0.26
C ILE A 358 -8.66 -4.17 -0.16
N THR A 359 -9.69 -3.32 0.02
CA THR A 359 -9.52 -1.87 0.05
C THR A 359 -8.66 -1.37 1.20
N THR A 360 -8.50 -2.16 2.27
CA THR A 360 -7.59 -1.86 3.38
C THR A 360 -6.14 -2.31 3.12
N ILE A 361 -5.88 -3.05 2.03
CA ILE A 361 -4.60 -3.71 1.78
C ILE A 361 -3.85 -3.04 0.63
N TYR A 362 -4.44 -2.98 -0.56
CA TYR A 362 -3.72 -2.49 -1.76
C TYR A 362 -3.66 -0.96 -1.85
N GLU A 363 -2.84 -0.48 -2.79
CA GLU A 363 -2.43 0.94 -2.93
C GLU A 363 -1.89 1.56 -1.63
N GLY A 364 -1.15 0.73 -0.89
CA GLY A 364 -0.64 1.01 0.44
C GLY A 364 -1.65 0.61 1.52
N THR A 365 -1.22 -0.28 2.42
CA THR A 365 -2.07 -0.74 3.53
C THR A 365 -2.55 0.45 4.38
N ASN A 366 -3.61 0.27 5.16
CA ASN A 366 -4.10 1.34 6.04
C ASN A 366 -3.06 1.75 7.09
N GLU A 367 -2.10 0.88 7.42
CA GLU A 367 -0.91 1.22 8.22
C GLU A 367 0.01 2.19 7.45
N ILE A 368 0.23 1.96 6.15
CA ILE A 368 1.00 2.88 5.31
C ILE A 368 0.28 4.22 5.15
N GLN A 369 -1.06 4.25 5.01
CA GLN A 369 -1.80 5.51 5.00
C GLN A 369 -1.55 6.30 6.31
N ARG A 370 -1.58 5.63 7.47
CA ARG A 370 -1.26 6.26 8.76
C ARG A 370 0.17 6.78 8.83
N VAL A 371 1.13 6.09 8.22
CA VAL A 371 2.53 6.58 8.10
C VAL A 371 2.57 7.86 7.24
N VAL A 372 1.86 7.88 6.10
CA VAL A 372 1.79 9.06 5.22
C VAL A 372 1.16 10.25 5.97
N ILE A 373 -0.02 10.06 6.58
CA ILE A 373 -0.72 11.11 7.35
C ILE A 373 0.18 11.64 8.47
N ALA A 374 0.75 10.73 9.27
CA ALA A 374 1.62 11.11 10.38
C ALA A 374 2.85 11.89 9.92
N SER A 375 3.44 11.54 8.76
CA SER A 375 4.60 12.23 8.22
C SER A 375 4.30 13.68 7.80
N HIS A 376 3.08 13.94 7.33
CA HIS A 376 2.64 15.29 6.98
C HIS A 376 2.36 16.16 8.23
N ILE A 377 1.77 15.56 9.26
CA ILE A 377 1.42 16.28 10.50
C ILE A 377 2.65 16.53 11.38
N LEU A 378 3.50 15.51 11.54
CA LEU A 378 4.64 15.55 12.45
C LEU A 378 5.93 16.04 11.79
N GLY A 379 5.92 16.24 10.46
CA GLY A 379 7.12 16.46 9.68
C GLY A 379 8.02 15.22 9.60
N LYS A 380 9.12 15.32 8.87
CA LYS A 380 10.19 14.31 8.96
C LYS A 380 10.85 14.50 10.32
N ALA A 381 10.56 13.63 11.26
CA ALA A 381 11.29 13.60 12.53
C ALA A 381 12.79 13.53 12.21
N GLY A 382 13.52 14.64 12.38
CA GLY A 382 14.96 14.76 12.10
C GLY A 382 15.41 15.94 11.25
N LYS A 383 14.51 16.84 10.84
CA LYS A 383 14.92 18.17 10.31
C LYS A 383 14.26 19.27 11.14
N ASP A 384 14.73 19.40 12.38
CA ASP A 384 14.49 20.62 13.14
C ASP A 384 15.32 21.74 12.51
N THR A 385 14.64 22.68 11.81
CA THR A 385 15.22 23.94 11.34
C THR A 385 15.04 25.07 12.37
N SER A 386 14.97 24.75 13.64
CA SER A 386 15.16 25.73 14.71
C SER A 386 16.64 25.67 15.12
N ALA A 387 17.40 26.70 14.75
CA ALA A 387 18.76 26.90 15.18
C ALA A 387 18.82 27.02 16.71
N ALA A 388 19.03 25.88 17.40
CA ALA A 388 19.66 25.87 18.71
C ALA A 388 21.18 25.97 18.50
N PRO A 389 21.91 26.74 19.32
CA PRO A 389 23.35 26.97 19.11
C PRO A 389 24.10 25.63 19.14
N ALA A 390 25.03 25.50 18.22
CA ALA A 390 25.88 24.34 18.00
C ALA A 390 26.53 23.85 19.32
N GLN A 391 25.95 22.85 19.93
CA GLN A 391 26.72 21.94 20.78
C GLN A 391 27.52 21.03 19.84
N GLN A 392 28.82 20.99 20.07
CA GLN A 392 29.78 20.20 19.31
C GLN A 392 29.26 18.76 19.15
N ARG A 393 28.90 18.39 17.91
CA ARG A 393 28.67 17.00 17.56
C ARG A 393 30.00 16.28 17.66
N GLY A 394 30.03 15.20 18.41
CA GLY A 394 31.09 14.21 18.27
C GLY A 394 31.21 13.73 16.83
N PRO A 395 32.34 13.11 16.44
CA PRO A 395 32.63 12.75 15.06
C PRO A 395 31.47 11.97 14.42
N GLU A 396 31.13 12.31 13.18
CA GLU A 396 30.09 11.64 12.39
C GLU A 396 30.32 10.13 12.45
N THR A 397 29.34 9.40 12.96
CA THR A 397 29.35 7.94 12.97
C THR A 397 29.37 7.46 11.52
N GLY A 398 30.45 6.78 11.14
CA GLY A 398 30.66 6.22 9.79
C GLY A 398 29.49 5.34 9.34
N ALA A 399 29.41 5.14 8.04
CA ALA A 399 28.36 4.33 7.38
C ALA A 399 28.04 3.06 8.15
N ARG A 400 26.75 2.80 8.40
CA ARG A 400 26.28 1.57 9.07
C ARG A 400 26.78 0.35 8.30
N LYS A 401 27.71 -0.38 8.87
CA LYS A 401 28.24 -1.62 8.29
C LYS A 401 27.29 -2.76 8.66
N ARG A 402 26.76 -3.45 7.65
CA ARG A 402 26.02 -4.71 7.84
C ARG A 402 26.98 -5.86 7.52
N GLN A 403 27.26 -6.71 8.49
CA GLN A 403 28.06 -7.91 8.32
C GLN A 403 27.24 -9.13 8.75
N ILE A 404 27.17 -10.15 7.91
CA ILE A 404 26.40 -11.37 8.15
C ILE A 404 27.36 -12.54 8.21
N TRP A 405 27.44 -13.22 9.35
CA TRP A 405 28.17 -14.48 9.51
C TRP A 405 27.19 -15.65 9.41
N LYS A 406 27.18 -16.34 8.28
CA LYS A 406 26.27 -17.48 8.05
C LYS A 406 26.84 -18.79 8.59
N ASP A 407 28.15 -19.00 8.49
CA ASP A 407 28.83 -20.25 8.81
C ASP A 407 29.64 -20.14 10.11
N GLY A 408 29.87 -21.28 10.78
CA GLY A 408 30.60 -21.37 12.04
C GLY A 408 29.73 -21.49 13.29
N SER A 409 30.35 -21.94 14.38
CA SER A 409 29.74 -22.04 15.71
C SER A 409 29.38 -20.65 16.29
N ALA A 410 28.54 -20.62 17.31
CA ALA A 410 28.21 -19.38 18.00
C ALA A 410 29.46 -18.68 18.58
N GLN A 411 30.43 -19.47 19.09
CA GLN A 411 31.68 -18.97 19.65
C GLN A 411 32.52 -18.27 18.57
N GLU A 412 32.72 -18.90 17.41
CA GLU A 412 33.48 -18.35 16.29
C GLU A 412 32.84 -17.04 15.75
N LYS A 413 31.52 -16.99 15.71
CA LYS A 413 30.79 -15.77 15.29
C LYS A 413 30.97 -14.61 16.29
N VAL A 414 30.99 -14.90 17.59
CA VAL A 414 31.27 -13.89 18.64
C VAL A 414 32.71 -13.39 18.53
N GLU A 415 33.67 -14.27 18.35
CA GLU A 415 35.10 -13.92 18.19
C GLU A 415 35.32 -13.06 16.92
N ALA A 416 34.69 -13.42 15.80
CA ALA A 416 34.76 -12.67 14.56
C ALA A 416 34.11 -11.27 14.71
N LEU A 417 32.98 -11.15 15.43
CA LEU A 417 32.33 -9.88 15.71
C LEU A 417 33.24 -8.98 16.58
N VAL A 418 33.79 -9.50 17.67
CA VAL A 418 34.71 -8.75 18.55
C VAL A 418 35.96 -8.30 17.80
N ALA A 419 36.53 -9.16 16.95
CA ALA A 419 37.68 -8.81 16.11
C ALA A 419 37.34 -7.68 15.10
N SER A 420 36.16 -7.74 14.47
CA SER A 420 35.69 -6.69 13.57
C SER A 420 35.49 -5.35 14.28
N LEU A 421 34.86 -5.36 15.46
CA LEU A 421 34.63 -4.16 16.24
C LEU A 421 35.95 -3.52 16.76
N LYS A 422 36.94 -4.34 17.15
CA LYS A 422 38.29 -3.84 17.50
C LYS A 422 38.97 -3.18 16.31
N LYS A 423 38.84 -3.77 15.12
CA LYS A 423 39.37 -3.20 13.87
C LYS A 423 38.70 -1.87 13.50
N ASP A 424 37.43 -1.69 13.86
CA ASP A 424 36.68 -0.46 13.68
C ASP A 424 36.96 0.59 14.78
N GLY A 425 37.94 0.35 15.68
CA GLY A 425 38.42 1.31 16.67
C GLY A 425 37.67 1.28 18.02
N HIS A 426 36.82 0.26 18.27
CA HIS A 426 36.18 0.13 19.57
C HIS A 426 37.16 -0.47 20.60
N ASP A 427 37.38 0.27 21.68
CA ASP A 427 38.20 -0.19 22.82
C ASP A 427 37.33 -0.93 23.84
N PHE A 428 37.68 -2.20 24.12
CA PHE A 428 37.02 -3.06 25.08
C PHE A 428 37.85 -3.29 26.36
N THR A 429 38.94 -2.54 26.55
CA THR A 429 39.83 -2.69 27.72
C THR A 429 39.18 -2.20 29.01
N VAL A 430 38.22 -1.26 28.90
CA VAL A 430 37.45 -0.78 30.05
C VAL A 430 36.01 -1.35 29.92
N GLY A 431 35.72 -2.43 30.63
CA GLY A 431 34.42 -3.07 30.71
C GLY A 431 33.52 -2.46 31.78
N ILE A 432 32.21 -2.50 31.53
CA ILE A 432 31.20 -2.21 32.59
C ILE A 432 30.57 -3.52 33.07
N PRO A 433 30.07 -3.59 34.31
CA PRO A 433 29.33 -4.75 34.77
C PRO A 433 28.13 -5.05 33.92
N ILE A 434 27.84 -6.34 33.65
CA ILE A 434 26.73 -6.78 32.78
C ILE A 434 25.36 -6.38 33.32
N ASP A 435 25.25 -6.06 34.60
CA ASP A 435 24.08 -5.61 35.33
C ASP A 435 23.96 -4.08 35.44
N THR A 436 24.87 -3.32 34.83
CA THR A 436 24.76 -1.86 34.72
C THR A 436 23.38 -1.47 34.15
N PRO A 437 22.67 -0.49 34.75
CA PRO A 437 21.39 -0.02 34.22
C PRO A 437 21.51 0.41 32.77
N ILE A 438 20.55 -0.01 31.93
CA ILE A 438 20.56 0.25 30.47
C ILE A 438 20.67 1.75 30.16
N THR A 439 20.03 2.60 30.97
CA THR A 439 20.04 4.08 30.83
C THR A 439 21.41 4.72 31.14
N GLN A 440 22.31 3.99 31.76
CA GLN A 440 23.65 4.45 32.17
C GLN A 440 24.76 3.71 31.41
N ALA A 441 24.41 2.66 30.67
CA ALA A 441 25.37 1.85 29.94
C ALA A 441 25.83 2.54 28.67
N GLU A 442 27.13 2.61 28.41
CA GLU A 442 27.70 3.07 27.16
C GLU A 442 27.58 2.02 26.03
N ARG A 443 27.51 0.74 26.41
CA ARG A 443 27.41 -0.39 25.50
C ARG A 443 26.38 -1.38 26.01
N VAL A 444 25.60 -1.95 25.09
CA VAL A 444 24.57 -2.95 25.43
C VAL A 444 24.59 -4.09 24.43
N VAL A 445 24.58 -5.33 24.94
CA VAL A 445 24.27 -6.53 24.16
C VAL A 445 22.87 -6.99 24.54
N SER A 446 21.97 -7.03 23.57
CA SER A 446 20.54 -7.26 23.81
C SER A 446 20.05 -8.55 23.17
N ALA A 447 19.31 -9.35 23.95
CA ALA A 447 18.72 -10.60 23.52
C ALA A 447 17.31 -10.42 22.96
N GLY A 448 17.02 -10.96 21.79
CA GLY A 448 15.68 -11.09 21.22
C GLY A 448 15.13 -12.51 21.33
N GLN A 449 13.87 -12.67 20.96
CA GLN A 449 13.18 -13.97 20.99
C GLN A 449 13.87 -15.04 20.11
N GLY A 450 14.60 -14.62 19.07
CA GLY A 450 15.37 -15.50 18.19
C GLY A 450 16.55 -16.23 18.84
N ILE A 451 16.92 -15.91 20.11
CA ILE A 451 17.88 -16.72 20.85
C ILE A 451 17.32 -18.09 21.27
N GLY A 452 15.99 -18.30 21.19
CA GLY A 452 15.33 -19.55 21.54
C GLY A 452 15.26 -19.83 23.05
N GLU A 453 16.03 -20.80 23.53
CA GLU A 453 15.96 -21.29 24.89
C GLU A 453 16.73 -20.43 25.91
N LYS A 454 16.27 -20.44 27.18
CA LYS A 454 16.89 -19.68 28.28
C LYS A 454 18.38 -19.97 28.47
N LYS A 455 18.82 -21.21 28.24
CA LYS A 455 20.26 -21.59 28.34
C LYS A 455 21.17 -20.76 27.42
N ASN A 456 20.61 -20.25 26.30
CA ASN A 456 21.35 -19.43 25.33
C ASN A 456 21.60 -18.00 25.83
N MET A 457 20.96 -17.57 26.95
CA MET A 457 21.29 -16.30 27.60
C MET A 457 22.75 -16.26 28.07
N LYS A 458 23.36 -17.41 28.37
CA LYS A 458 24.76 -17.49 28.70
C LYS A 458 25.68 -16.94 27.61
N LEU A 459 25.36 -17.21 26.34
CA LEU A 459 26.09 -16.67 25.18
C LEU A 459 25.98 -15.14 25.10
N ILE A 460 24.81 -14.59 25.44
CA ILE A 460 24.57 -13.14 25.48
C ILE A 460 25.39 -12.49 26.61
N GLU A 461 25.42 -13.11 27.77
CA GLU A 461 26.22 -12.66 28.90
C GLU A 461 27.72 -12.72 28.63
N ASP A 462 28.18 -13.78 27.99
CA ASP A 462 29.60 -13.96 27.65
C ASP A 462 30.02 -12.95 26.56
N LEU A 463 29.14 -12.69 25.58
CA LEU A 463 29.35 -11.63 24.61
C LEU A 463 29.37 -10.25 25.25
N ALA A 464 28.43 -9.97 26.17
CA ALA A 464 28.39 -8.70 26.90
C ALA A 464 29.66 -8.49 27.72
N LYS A 465 30.16 -9.52 28.40
CA LYS A 465 31.45 -9.47 29.13
C LYS A 465 32.61 -9.17 28.18
N ALA A 466 32.69 -9.88 27.06
CA ALA A 466 33.74 -9.68 26.04
C ALA A 466 33.72 -8.28 25.41
N ALA A 467 32.54 -7.70 25.26
CA ALA A 467 32.33 -6.35 24.75
C ALA A 467 32.37 -5.25 25.83
N GLY A 468 32.58 -5.60 27.09
CA GLY A 468 32.50 -4.65 28.20
C GLY A 468 31.16 -3.92 28.24
N ALA A 469 30.08 -4.65 28.05
CA ALA A 469 28.75 -4.12 27.84
C ALA A 469 27.73 -4.64 28.87
N ALA A 470 26.64 -3.90 29.08
CA ALA A 470 25.51 -4.38 29.87
C ALA A 470 24.62 -5.33 29.05
N VAL A 471 23.89 -6.21 29.75
CA VAL A 471 22.91 -7.11 29.10
C VAL A 471 21.55 -6.44 29.05
N GLY A 472 20.99 -6.35 27.84
CA GLY A 472 19.61 -5.91 27.58
C GLY A 472 18.75 -7.02 26.97
N SER A 473 17.49 -6.70 26.68
CA SER A 473 16.59 -7.62 25.98
C SER A 473 15.49 -6.92 25.21
N SER A 474 14.81 -7.66 24.33
CA SER A 474 13.52 -7.26 23.79
C SER A 474 12.39 -7.53 24.78
N ARG A 475 11.24 -6.87 24.60
CA ARG A 475 10.05 -7.02 25.44
C ARG A 475 9.61 -8.49 25.62
N PRO A 476 9.50 -9.32 24.56
CA PRO A 476 9.12 -10.73 24.71
C PRO A 476 10.06 -11.54 25.61
N VAL A 477 11.37 -11.26 25.58
CA VAL A 477 12.36 -11.97 26.42
C VAL A 477 12.22 -11.62 27.89
N ALA A 478 11.89 -10.36 28.22
CA ALA A 478 11.69 -9.92 29.60
C ALA A 478 10.27 -10.23 30.12
N GLU A 479 9.22 -9.88 29.38
CA GLU A 479 7.83 -10.01 29.86
C GLU A 479 7.27 -11.43 29.68
N THR A 480 7.42 -12.02 28.51
CA THR A 480 6.77 -13.30 28.15
C THR A 480 7.62 -14.49 28.59
N LEU A 481 8.89 -14.52 28.19
CA LEU A 481 9.81 -15.63 28.49
C LEU A 481 10.43 -15.51 29.87
N LYS A 482 10.48 -14.30 30.46
CA LYS A 482 11.04 -14.01 31.78
C LYS A 482 12.49 -14.49 31.96
N TYR A 483 13.29 -14.37 30.88
CA TYR A 483 14.71 -14.75 30.93
C TYR A 483 15.57 -13.73 31.63
N VAL A 484 15.16 -12.47 31.61
CA VAL A 484 15.79 -11.35 32.33
C VAL A 484 14.73 -10.49 33.04
N PRO A 485 15.10 -9.69 34.07
CA PRO A 485 14.19 -8.76 34.72
C PRO A 485 13.62 -7.70 33.76
N LEU A 486 12.43 -7.16 34.07
CA LEU A 486 11.73 -6.16 33.26
C LEU A 486 12.52 -4.86 33.04
N ASN A 487 13.36 -4.47 33.98
CA ASN A 487 14.23 -3.29 33.87
C ASN A 487 15.39 -3.49 32.88
N ARG A 488 15.48 -4.65 32.21
CA ARG A 488 16.48 -4.96 31.17
C ARG A 488 15.93 -4.84 29.77
N TYR A 489 14.62 -4.66 29.58
CA TYR A 489 14.12 -4.57 28.24
C TYR A 489 14.24 -3.15 27.65
N VAL A 490 14.72 -3.10 26.41
CA VAL A 490 14.90 -1.87 25.60
C VAL A 490 13.75 -1.74 24.61
N GLY A 491 13.13 -0.55 24.57
CA GLY A 491 12.02 -0.32 23.64
C GLY A 491 11.21 0.92 23.96
N MET A 492 10.13 1.13 23.23
CA MET A 492 9.28 2.33 23.35
C MET A 492 8.68 2.50 24.75
N SER A 493 8.24 1.40 25.39
CA SER A 493 7.72 1.37 26.76
C SER A 493 8.71 0.80 27.78
N GLY A 494 9.95 0.48 27.38
CA GLY A 494 11.03 0.00 28.22
C GLY A 494 12.10 1.04 28.48
N GLN A 495 13.29 0.54 28.81
CA GLN A 495 14.46 1.41 29.02
C GLN A 495 14.91 2.05 27.71
N LYS A 496 15.45 3.27 27.79
CA LYS A 496 16.06 3.98 26.66
C LYS A 496 17.57 3.84 26.75
N PHE A 497 18.16 3.35 25.66
CA PHE A 497 19.61 3.27 25.52
C PHE A 497 20.11 4.50 24.73
N LYS A 498 21.17 5.14 25.25
CA LYS A 498 21.78 6.34 24.65
C LYS A 498 23.31 6.22 24.52
N GLY A 499 23.85 5.02 24.69
CA GLY A 499 25.28 4.77 24.61
C GLY A 499 25.81 4.65 23.18
N ASN A 500 27.08 4.26 23.06
CA ASN A 500 27.85 4.29 21.80
C ASN A 500 27.77 3.00 20.99
N LEU A 501 27.40 1.86 21.59
CA LEU A 501 27.36 0.56 20.92
C LEU A 501 26.17 -0.28 21.39
N TYR A 502 25.35 -0.72 20.42
CA TYR A 502 24.23 -1.61 20.66
C TYR A 502 24.34 -2.85 19.77
N ILE A 503 24.50 -4.03 20.39
CA ILE A 503 24.58 -5.31 19.69
C ILE A 503 23.25 -6.06 19.91
N ALA A 504 22.50 -6.31 18.83
CA ALA A 504 21.23 -7.00 18.86
C ALA A 504 21.38 -8.47 18.43
N CYS A 505 21.08 -9.41 19.32
CA CYS A 505 21.15 -10.84 19.09
C CYS A 505 19.75 -11.46 19.02
N GLY A 506 19.33 -11.96 17.85
CA GLY A 506 18.01 -12.58 17.68
C GLY A 506 16.83 -11.62 17.84
N ILE A 507 17.02 -10.32 17.58
CA ILE A 507 15.99 -9.28 17.61
C ILE A 507 15.53 -9.00 16.19
N SER A 508 14.23 -9.04 15.94
CA SER A 508 13.61 -8.88 14.61
C SER A 508 13.61 -7.45 14.05
N GLY A 509 14.15 -6.47 14.78
CA GLY A 509 14.14 -5.06 14.35
C GLY A 509 12.78 -4.37 14.46
N ALA A 510 11.87 -4.88 15.29
CA ALA A 510 10.56 -4.26 15.50
C ALA A 510 10.68 -2.77 15.89
N ILE A 511 9.84 -1.93 15.31
CA ILE A 511 9.86 -0.46 15.49
C ILE A 511 9.86 -0.05 16.97
N GLN A 512 9.14 -0.79 17.82
CA GLN A 512 9.08 -0.54 19.27
C GLN A 512 10.44 -0.72 19.95
N HIS A 513 11.24 -1.67 19.49
CA HIS A 513 12.59 -1.92 20.00
C HIS A 513 13.55 -0.84 19.49
N LEU A 514 13.52 -0.55 18.19
CA LEU A 514 14.37 0.48 17.56
C LEU A 514 14.16 1.87 18.15
N LYS A 515 12.96 2.23 18.58
CA LYS A 515 12.67 3.49 19.29
C LYS A 515 13.35 3.58 20.67
N GLY A 516 13.77 2.45 21.25
CA GLY A 516 14.53 2.41 22.49
C GLY A 516 16.03 2.68 22.31
N ILE A 517 16.53 2.65 21.08
CA ILE A 517 17.96 2.79 20.73
C ILE A 517 18.20 3.89 19.69
N LYS A 518 17.31 4.86 19.59
CA LYS A 518 17.29 5.84 18.50
C LYS A 518 18.56 6.67 18.37
N ASP A 519 19.23 6.90 19.48
CA ASP A 519 20.39 7.77 19.59
C ASP A 519 21.71 6.98 19.80
N ALA A 520 21.71 5.66 19.56
CA ALA A 520 22.87 4.77 19.71
C ALA A 520 23.50 4.43 18.35
#